data_3a20791fa4f7c3c5abd2f399138c7804
#
_entry.id   3a20791fa4f7c3c5abd2f399138c7804
#
_cell.length_a   1.000
_cell.length_b   1.000
_cell.length_c   1.000
_cell.angle_alpha   90.00
_cell.angle_beta   90.00
_cell.angle_gamma   90.00
#
_symmetry.space_group_name_H-M   'P 1'
#
loop_
_entity.id
_entity.type
_entity.pdbx_description
1 polymer ?
#
loop_
_entity_poly.entity_id
_entity_poly.type
_entity_poly.pdbx_seq_one_letter_code
_entity_poly.pdbx_strand_id
1 'polypeptide(L)'
;ELKLEKDIFISALRATIQLFVIGFILAYIFSTESPIFIIGLLGFMAINAAYNASRRGKGIPYALWISWFAITVGASITLTILLLTGVLNFTAYQMIPVGGMVISGAMVAIGLCYRQMLSNFELRQQEVEIKLALGSTPKQASKSIVRDVIKTGLQPTVDSAKTLGIVSLPGMMTGLILAGMPPLEAVKYQMIVTFMSLSTISIACFITCQLAYRTFFNNRNQLNR
;
A
#
# COMPACT_ATOMS: atom_id res chain seq x y z
N GLU A 1 30.02 4.54 -11.08
CA GLU A 1 29.51 3.13 -11.06
C GLU A 1 28.36 3.03 -10.06
N LEU A 2 27.19 2.64 -10.52
CA LEU A 2 25.93 2.72 -9.75
C LEU A 2 25.80 1.64 -8.67
N LYS A 3 26.74 0.72 -8.49
CA LYS A 3 26.73 -0.41 -7.52
C LYS A 3 25.39 -1.17 -7.42
N LEU A 4 24.51 -1.03 -8.44
CA LEU A 4 23.17 -1.61 -8.47
C LEU A 4 23.17 -3.11 -8.76
N GLU A 5 24.24 -3.64 -9.33
CA GLU A 5 24.35 -5.05 -9.72
C GLU A 5 24.19 -6.00 -8.51
N LYS A 6 24.86 -5.66 -7.40
CA LYS A 6 24.75 -6.46 -6.16
C LYS A 6 23.33 -6.41 -5.58
N ASP A 7 22.71 -5.22 -5.59
CA ASP A 7 21.35 -5.05 -5.07
C ASP A 7 20.32 -5.80 -5.93
N ILE A 8 20.48 -5.80 -7.25
CA ILE A 8 19.63 -6.56 -8.18
C ILE A 8 19.81 -8.06 -7.93
N PHE A 9 21.05 -8.55 -7.86
CA PHE A 9 21.32 -9.97 -7.63
C PHE A 9 20.79 -10.46 -6.28
N ILE A 10 21.04 -9.70 -5.21
CA ILE A 10 20.54 -10.02 -3.87
C ILE A 10 19.02 -10.00 -3.85
N SER A 11 18.38 -9.05 -4.53
CA SER A 11 16.93 -8.96 -4.61
C SER A 11 16.32 -10.13 -5.36
N ALA A 12 16.93 -10.56 -6.47
CA ALA A 12 16.50 -11.71 -7.25
C ALA A 12 16.64 -13.00 -6.45
N LEU A 13 17.78 -13.23 -5.80
CA LEU A 13 18.02 -14.41 -4.96
C LEU A 13 17.02 -14.45 -3.79
N ARG A 14 16.82 -13.32 -3.12
CA ARG A 14 15.85 -13.19 -2.03
C ARG A 14 14.42 -13.48 -2.51
N ALA A 15 14.02 -12.96 -3.67
CA ALA A 15 12.70 -13.21 -4.23
C ALA A 15 12.50 -14.70 -4.53
N THR A 16 13.49 -15.37 -5.12
CA THR A 16 13.44 -16.81 -5.40
C THR A 16 13.24 -17.62 -4.12
N ILE A 17 14.07 -17.38 -3.10
CA ILE A 17 13.96 -18.09 -1.81
C ILE A 17 12.59 -17.82 -1.15
N GLN A 18 12.13 -16.58 -1.14
CA GLN A 18 10.85 -16.20 -0.55
C GLN A 18 9.67 -16.86 -1.27
N LEU A 19 9.71 -16.97 -2.61
CA LEU A 19 8.66 -17.63 -3.39
C LEU A 19 8.62 -19.14 -3.11
N PHE A 20 9.76 -19.80 -2.98
CA PHE A 20 9.80 -21.21 -2.60
C PHE A 20 9.22 -21.43 -1.20
N VAL A 21 9.66 -20.66 -0.22
CA VAL A 21 9.18 -20.79 1.17
C VAL A 21 7.67 -20.53 1.27
N ILE A 22 7.17 -19.46 0.64
CA ILE A 22 5.73 -19.16 0.69
C ILE A 22 4.91 -20.23 -0.05
N GLY A 23 5.44 -20.85 -1.12
CA GLY A 23 4.79 -21.95 -1.81
C GLY A 23 4.51 -23.14 -0.88
N PHE A 24 5.48 -23.57 -0.06
CA PHE A 24 5.28 -24.62 0.94
C PHE A 24 4.27 -24.23 2.02
N ILE A 25 4.35 -22.98 2.52
CA ILE A 25 3.43 -22.46 3.52
C ILE A 25 1.99 -22.45 2.98
N LEU A 26 1.80 -21.98 1.76
CA LEU A 26 0.49 -21.94 1.12
C LEU A 26 -0.08 -23.33 0.89
N ALA A 27 0.74 -24.29 0.46
CA ALA A 27 0.31 -25.69 0.29
C ALA A 27 -0.24 -26.27 1.60
N TYR A 28 0.44 -25.98 2.73
CA TYR A 28 -0.02 -26.41 4.06
C TYR A 28 -1.31 -25.70 4.49
N ILE A 29 -1.39 -24.38 4.31
CA ILE A 29 -2.57 -23.59 4.71
C ILE A 29 -3.79 -24.00 3.88
N PHE A 30 -3.61 -24.24 2.58
CA PHE A 30 -4.68 -24.67 1.69
C PHE A 30 -5.23 -26.05 2.04
N SER A 31 -4.39 -26.95 2.58
CA SER A 31 -4.85 -28.27 3.02
C SER A 31 -5.62 -28.23 4.34
N THR A 32 -5.40 -27.20 5.17
CA THR A 32 -5.96 -27.13 6.53
C THR A 32 -7.25 -26.31 6.61
N GLU A 33 -7.47 -25.39 5.63
CA GLU A 33 -8.64 -24.48 5.50
C GLU A 33 -9.06 -23.76 6.81
N SER A 34 -8.14 -23.58 7.75
CA SER A 34 -8.44 -22.96 9.04
C SER A 34 -8.47 -21.43 8.94
N PRO A 35 -9.55 -20.77 9.39
CA PRO A 35 -9.67 -19.31 9.40
C PRO A 35 -8.54 -18.60 10.16
N ILE A 36 -8.01 -19.23 11.19
CA ILE A 36 -6.95 -18.67 12.03
C ILE A 36 -5.65 -18.50 11.22
N PHE A 37 -5.30 -19.46 10.38
CA PHE A 37 -4.11 -19.36 9.53
C PHE A 37 -4.26 -18.29 8.44
N ILE A 38 -5.48 -18.10 7.90
CA ILE A 38 -5.75 -17.04 6.91
C ILE A 38 -5.51 -15.66 7.55
N ILE A 39 -6.14 -15.41 8.72
CA ILE A 39 -6.00 -14.15 9.44
C ILE A 39 -4.56 -13.94 9.92
N GLY A 40 -3.93 -15.00 10.43
CA GLY A 40 -2.53 -14.95 10.88
C GLY A 40 -1.56 -14.58 9.76
N LEU A 41 -1.72 -15.18 8.58
CA LEU A 41 -0.87 -14.87 7.43
C LEU A 41 -1.10 -13.45 6.88
N LEU A 42 -2.37 -13.01 6.80
CA LEU A 42 -2.68 -11.63 6.39
C LEU A 42 -2.13 -10.61 7.41
N GLY A 43 -2.23 -10.90 8.71
CA GLY A 43 -1.61 -10.08 9.77
C GLY A 43 -0.09 -10.00 9.64
N PHE A 44 0.57 -11.14 9.41
CA PHE A 44 2.01 -11.19 9.15
C PHE A 44 2.40 -10.39 7.90
N MET A 45 1.65 -10.51 6.81
CA MET A 45 1.85 -9.72 5.59
C MET A 45 1.71 -8.22 5.87
N ALA A 46 0.68 -7.81 6.63
CA ALA A 46 0.45 -6.41 6.98
C ALA A 46 1.59 -5.82 7.84
N ILE A 47 2.12 -6.57 8.82
CA ILE A 47 3.25 -6.15 9.66
C ILE A 47 4.52 -5.98 8.79
N ASN A 48 4.82 -6.95 7.92
CA ASN A 48 5.96 -6.86 7.02
C ASN A 48 5.84 -5.70 6.03
N ALA A 49 4.65 -5.46 5.50
CA ALA A 49 4.36 -4.34 4.61
C ALA A 49 4.56 -3.00 5.35
N ALA A 50 4.04 -2.88 6.57
CA ALA A 50 4.23 -1.69 7.42
C ALA A 50 5.71 -1.43 7.72
N TYR A 51 6.46 -2.46 8.05
CA TYR A 51 7.90 -2.35 8.29
C TYR A 51 8.65 -1.86 7.04
N ASN A 52 8.34 -2.41 5.86
CA ASN A 52 8.95 -1.99 4.60
C ASN A 52 8.58 -0.55 4.21
N ALA A 53 7.31 -0.15 4.40
CA ALA A 53 6.86 1.21 4.17
C ALA A 53 7.53 2.21 5.11
N SER A 54 7.62 1.89 6.41
CA SER A 54 8.22 2.75 7.44
C SER A 54 9.72 3.01 7.21
N ARG A 55 10.44 2.05 6.61
CA ARG A 55 11.85 2.25 6.23
C ARG A 55 12.06 3.39 5.23
N ARG A 56 11.06 3.69 4.42
CA ARG A 56 11.07 4.82 3.48
C ARG A 56 10.68 6.14 4.14
N GLY A 57 10.10 6.07 5.34
CA GLY A 57 9.73 7.20 6.20
C GLY A 57 10.73 7.43 7.34
N LYS A 58 12.02 7.12 7.15
CA LYS A 58 13.06 7.43 8.14
C LYS A 58 13.06 8.93 8.42
N GLY A 59 12.83 9.30 9.68
CA GLY A 59 12.65 10.69 10.11
C GLY A 59 11.21 11.06 10.50
N ILE A 60 10.22 10.21 10.18
CA ILE A 60 8.84 10.40 10.61
C ILE A 60 8.62 9.57 11.90
N PRO A 61 8.31 10.21 13.04
CA PRO A 61 7.99 9.52 14.27
C PRO A 61 6.79 8.56 14.08
N TYR A 62 6.86 7.39 14.70
CA TYR A 62 5.80 6.39 14.64
C TYR A 62 5.41 5.88 13.24
N ALA A 63 6.26 6.07 12.21
CA ALA A 63 5.97 5.65 10.83
C ALA A 63 5.53 4.19 10.71
N LEU A 64 6.09 3.28 11.51
CA LEU A 64 5.71 1.87 11.54
C LEU A 64 4.26 1.68 11.99
N TRP A 65 3.86 2.30 13.09
CA TRP A 65 2.50 2.18 13.64
C TRP A 65 1.47 2.83 12.74
N ILE A 66 1.80 4.00 12.17
CA ILE A 66 0.95 4.70 11.19
C ILE A 66 0.74 3.82 9.96
N SER A 67 1.82 3.23 9.42
CA SER A 67 1.72 2.34 8.25
C SER A 67 0.91 1.09 8.57
N TRP A 68 1.16 0.45 9.70
CA TRP A 68 0.44 -0.75 10.11
C TRP A 68 -1.06 -0.48 10.25
N PHE A 69 -1.42 0.58 10.94
CA PHE A 69 -2.82 0.99 11.12
C PHE A 69 -3.48 1.30 9.77
N ALA A 70 -2.83 2.10 8.92
CA ALA A 70 -3.37 2.49 7.63
C ALA A 70 -3.57 1.30 6.68
N ILE A 71 -2.59 0.38 6.61
CA ILE A 71 -2.68 -0.84 5.79
C ILE A 71 -3.78 -1.74 6.32
N THR A 72 -3.81 -1.99 7.62
CA THR A 72 -4.80 -2.90 8.24
C THR A 72 -6.21 -2.36 8.07
N VAL A 73 -6.45 -1.08 8.34
CA VAL A 73 -7.78 -0.47 8.16
C VAL A 73 -8.20 -0.49 6.70
N GLY A 74 -7.32 -0.07 5.78
CA GLY A 74 -7.63 -0.04 4.35
C GLY A 74 -7.93 -1.43 3.80
N ALA A 75 -7.10 -2.43 4.12
CA ALA A 75 -7.30 -3.80 3.68
C ALA A 75 -8.56 -4.42 4.32
N SER A 76 -8.77 -4.23 5.63
CA SER A 76 -9.95 -4.77 6.33
C SER A 76 -11.25 -4.22 5.77
N ILE A 77 -11.36 -2.91 5.53
CA ILE A 77 -12.56 -2.29 4.95
C ILE A 77 -12.84 -2.92 3.57
N THR A 78 -11.83 -2.97 2.71
CA THR A 78 -12.00 -3.48 1.34
C THR A 78 -12.35 -4.97 1.33
N LEU A 79 -11.64 -5.80 2.09
CA LEU A 79 -11.89 -7.24 2.15
C LEU A 79 -13.27 -7.54 2.78
N THR A 80 -13.68 -6.78 3.81
CA THR A 80 -15.00 -6.93 4.43
C THR A 80 -16.11 -6.60 3.43
N ILE A 81 -15.98 -5.54 2.65
CA ILE A 81 -16.97 -5.18 1.62
C ILE A 81 -17.07 -6.31 0.58
N LEU A 82 -15.95 -6.86 0.12
CA LEU A 82 -15.93 -7.94 -0.87
C LEU A 82 -16.54 -9.25 -0.34
N LEU A 83 -16.37 -9.54 0.95
CA LEU A 83 -17.00 -10.69 1.60
C LEU A 83 -18.52 -10.48 1.77
N LEU A 84 -18.94 -9.29 2.22
CA LEU A 84 -20.37 -8.98 2.43
C LEU A 84 -21.14 -8.94 1.11
N THR A 85 -20.52 -8.53 0.01
CA THR A 85 -21.15 -8.51 -1.32
C THR A 85 -21.14 -9.89 -1.99
N GLY A 86 -20.54 -10.92 -1.37
CA GLY A 86 -20.43 -12.26 -1.94
C GLY A 86 -19.48 -12.38 -3.15
N VAL A 87 -18.70 -11.33 -3.42
CA VAL A 87 -17.68 -11.34 -4.48
C VAL A 87 -16.51 -12.24 -4.15
N LEU A 88 -16.15 -12.31 -2.87
CA LEU A 88 -15.14 -13.21 -2.32
C LEU A 88 -15.76 -14.14 -1.28
N ASN A 89 -15.29 -15.38 -1.28
CA ASN A 89 -15.57 -16.32 -0.20
C ASN A 89 -14.41 -16.30 0.80
N PHE A 90 -14.73 -16.59 2.08
CA PHE A 90 -13.71 -16.68 3.13
C PHE A 90 -12.95 -18.00 3.03
N THR A 91 -12.21 -18.19 1.95
CA THR A 91 -11.35 -19.36 1.69
C THR A 91 -9.91 -18.90 1.56
N ALA A 92 -8.96 -19.76 1.94
CA ALA A 92 -7.53 -19.46 1.86
C ALA A 92 -7.10 -19.10 0.42
N TYR A 93 -7.64 -19.80 -0.57
CA TYR A 93 -7.36 -19.60 -1.99
C TYR A 93 -7.73 -18.20 -2.52
N GLN A 94 -8.76 -17.58 -1.95
CA GLN A 94 -9.21 -16.26 -2.37
C GLN A 94 -8.65 -15.15 -1.47
N MET A 95 -8.73 -15.33 -0.15
CA MET A 95 -8.36 -14.30 0.82
C MET A 95 -6.87 -13.96 0.83
N ILE A 96 -5.99 -14.97 0.73
CA ILE A 96 -4.55 -14.74 0.84
C ILE A 96 -3.99 -14.02 -0.39
N PRO A 97 -4.24 -14.47 -1.64
CA PRO A 97 -3.73 -13.76 -2.81
C PRO A 97 -4.32 -12.34 -2.93
N VAL A 98 -5.63 -12.20 -2.75
CA VAL A 98 -6.31 -10.90 -2.84
C VAL A 98 -5.83 -9.95 -1.74
N GLY A 99 -5.76 -10.42 -0.49
CA GLY A 99 -5.23 -9.64 0.63
C GLY A 99 -3.77 -9.23 0.40
N GLY A 100 -2.94 -10.13 -0.12
CA GLY A 100 -1.56 -9.83 -0.49
C GLY A 100 -1.43 -8.72 -1.54
N MET A 101 -2.28 -8.72 -2.55
CA MET A 101 -2.30 -7.67 -3.59
C MET A 101 -2.61 -6.30 -3.01
N VAL A 102 -3.66 -6.17 -2.19
CA VAL A 102 -4.06 -4.89 -1.62
C VAL A 102 -3.06 -4.38 -0.58
N ILE A 103 -2.52 -5.28 0.26
CA ILE A 103 -1.50 -4.97 1.27
C ILE A 103 -0.21 -4.48 0.61
N SER A 104 0.26 -5.18 -0.44
CA SER A 104 1.49 -4.79 -1.15
C SER A 104 1.35 -3.47 -1.90
N GLY A 105 0.20 -3.22 -2.53
CA GLY A 105 -0.11 -1.95 -3.17
C GLY A 105 -0.10 -0.78 -2.17
N ALA A 106 -0.75 -0.96 -1.03
CA ALA A 106 -0.77 0.04 0.04
C ALA A 106 0.65 0.31 0.60
N MET A 107 1.48 -0.73 0.78
CA MET A 107 2.87 -0.58 1.20
C MET A 107 3.68 0.32 0.25
N VAL A 108 3.56 0.10 -1.05
CA VAL A 108 4.29 0.90 -2.05
C VAL A 108 3.84 2.35 -2.01
N ALA A 109 2.53 2.58 -2.01
CA ALA A 109 1.93 3.92 -2.00
C ALA A 109 2.28 4.71 -0.73
N ILE A 110 2.18 4.09 0.45
CA ILE A 110 2.59 4.70 1.72
C ILE A 110 4.07 5.08 1.70
N GLY A 111 4.92 4.21 1.16
CA GLY A 111 6.34 4.49 1.04
C GLY A 111 6.64 5.68 0.10
N LEU A 112 5.84 5.90 -0.94
CA LEU A 112 5.91 7.10 -1.79
C LEU A 112 5.41 8.33 -1.03
N CYS A 113 4.29 8.21 -0.31
CA CYS A 113 3.76 9.29 0.52
C CYS A 113 4.80 9.78 1.53
N TYR A 114 5.48 8.89 2.23
CA TYR A 114 6.49 9.28 3.21
C TYR A 114 7.67 10.02 2.57
N ARG A 115 8.22 9.49 1.48
CA ARG A 115 9.31 10.18 0.77
C ARG A 115 8.92 11.56 0.29
N GLN A 116 7.76 11.66 -0.34
CA GLN A 116 7.27 12.94 -0.85
C GLN A 116 6.94 13.91 0.28
N MET A 117 6.45 13.40 1.42
CA MET A 117 6.14 14.23 2.59
C MET A 117 7.41 14.83 3.18
N LEU A 118 8.45 14.03 3.40
CA LEU A 118 9.73 14.52 3.89
C LEU A 118 10.31 15.59 2.95
N SER A 119 10.37 15.31 1.65
CA SER A 119 10.89 16.24 0.66
C SER A 119 10.07 17.54 0.60
N ASN A 120 8.74 17.45 0.58
CA ASN A 120 7.90 18.64 0.47
C ASN A 120 7.94 19.52 1.73
N PHE A 121 8.02 18.92 2.93
CA PHE A 121 8.16 19.71 4.16
C PHE A 121 9.52 20.41 4.24
N GLU A 122 10.59 19.76 3.74
CA GLU A 122 11.91 20.38 3.65
C GLU A 122 11.94 21.53 2.62
N LEU A 123 11.50 21.27 1.40
CA LEU A 123 11.52 22.26 0.29
C LEU A 123 10.60 23.45 0.53
N ARG A 124 9.48 23.26 1.23
CA ARG A 124 8.45 24.28 1.46
C ARG A 124 8.40 24.74 2.92
N GLN A 125 9.49 24.57 3.65
CA GLN A 125 9.57 24.95 5.08
C GLN A 125 9.18 26.40 5.30
N GLN A 126 9.74 27.35 4.53
CA GLN A 126 9.45 28.77 4.65
C GLN A 126 7.97 29.09 4.40
N GLU A 127 7.34 28.44 3.41
CA GLU A 127 5.92 28.61 3.13
C GLU A 127 5.06 28.20 4.33
N VAL A 128 5.40 27.08 4.97
CA VAL A 128 4.69 26.58 6.16
C VAL A 128 4.89 27.52 7.34
N GLU A 129 6.12 27.99 7.60
CA GLU A 129 6.45 28.90 8.69
C GLU A 129 5.73 30.26 8.53
N ILE A 130 5.69 30.82 7.31
CA ILE A 130 4.96 32.06 7.03
C ILE A 130 3.46 31.90 7.32
N LYS A 131 2.85 30.79 6.88
CA LYS A 131 1.43 30.50 7.13
C LYS A 131 1.14 30.38 8.63
N LEU A 132 2.03 29.72 9.39
CA LEU A 132 1.89 29.62 10.85
C LEU A 132 2.03 31.00 11.52
N ALA A 133 2.97 31.83 11.08
CA ALA A 133 3.15 33.20 11.59
C ALA A 133 1.93 34.10 11.32
N LEU A 134 1.21 33.86 10.22
CA LEU A 134 -0.06 34.51 9.88
C LEU A 134 -1.27 33.92 10.63
N GLY A 135 -1.07 33.04 11.60
CA GLY A 135 -2.12 32.47 12.44
C GLY A 135 -2.83 31.25 11.89
N SER A 136 -2.31 30.62 10.81
CA SER A 136 -2.88 29.38 10.30
C SER A 136 -2.61 28.21 11.25
N THR A 137 -3.57 27.31 11.36
CA THR A 137 -3.36 26.03 12.07
C THR A 137 -2.38 25.11 11.29
N PRO A 138 -1.68 24.17 11.96
CA PRO A 138 -0.82 23.19 11.28
C PRO A 138 -1.51 22.47 10.12
N LYS A 139 -2.80 22.14 10.29
CA LYS A 139 -3.63 21.51 9.26
C LYS A 139 -3.82 22.41 8.03
N GLN A 140 -4.02 23.71 8.24
CA GLN A 140 -4.19 24.68 7.15
C GLN A 140 -2.85 24.96 6.46
N ALA A 141 -1.77 25.12 7.23
CA ALA A 141 -0.44 25.38 6.70
C ALA A 141 0.09 24.23 5.83
N SER A 142 -0.18 22.97 6.22
CA SER A 142 0.26 21.77 5.51
C SER A 142 -0.72 21.26 4.44
N LYS A 143 -1.91 21.85 4.29
CA LYS A 143 -2.98 21.32 3.42
C LYS A 143 -2.54 21.09 1.96
N SER A 144 -1.81 22.03 1.39
CA SER A 144 -1.27 21.90 0.01
C SER A 144 -0.27 20.75 -0.08
N ILE A 145 0.66 20.64 0.88
CA ILE A 145 1.65 19.57 0.95
C ILE A 145 0.98 18.22 1.04
N VAL A 146 0.05 18.04 1.98
CA VAL A 146 -0.68 16.77 2.17
C VAL A 146 -1.43 16.36 0.90
N ARG A 147 -2.07 17.32 0.20
CA ARG A 147 -2.76 17.06 -1.06
C ARG A 147 -1.81 16.55 -2.15
N ASP A 148 -0.67 17.20 -2.30
CA ASP A 148 0.34 16.83 -3.30
C ASP A 148 0.94 15.45 -2.99
N VAL A 149 1.17 15.16 -1.71
CA VAL A 149 1.66 13.85 -1.23
C VAL A 149 0.66 12.73 -1.54
N ILE A 150 -0.62 12.93 -1.23
CA ILE A 150 -1.67 11.93 -1.54
C ILE A 150 -1.73 11.68 -3.06
N LYS A 151 -1.69 12.75 -3.86
CA LYS A 151 -1.68 12.65 -5.33
C LYS A 151 -0.50 11.82 -5.82
N THR A 152 0.70 12.09 -5.32
CA THR A 152 1.92 11.33 -5.69
C THR A 152 1.83 9.87 -5.26
N GLY A 153 1.32 9.58 -4.07
CA GLY A 153 1.16 8.21 -3.58
C GLY A 153 0.16 7.38 -4.40
N LEU A 154 -0.91 8.03 -4.91
CA LEU A 154 -1.94 7.38 -5.73
C LEU A 154 -1.56 7.28 -7.21
N GLN A 155 -0.66 8.13 -7.69
CA GLN A 155 -0.35 8.26 -9.11
C GLN A 155 -0.04 6.93 -9.80
N PRO A 156 0.85 6.04 -9.28
CA PRO A 156 1.18 4.79 -9.96
C PRO A 156 -0.03 3.88 -10.15
N THR A 157 -0.93 3.82 -9.17
CA THR A 157 -2.13 2.98 -9.23
C THR A 157 -3.16 3.54 -10.20
N VAL A 158 -3.33 4.87 -10.21
CA VAL A 158 -4.22 5.56 -11.15
C VAL A 158 -3.73 5.41 -12.58
N ASP A 159 -2.42 5.58 -12.82
CA ASP A 159 -1.84 5.45 -14.16
C ASP A 159 -1.87 4.00 -14.65
N SER A 160 -1.61 3.04 -13.77
CA SER A 160 -1.82 1.62 -14.07
C SER A 160 -3.27 1.36 -14.48
N ALA A 161 -4.26 1.86 -13.72
CA ALA A 161 -5.67 1.67 -14.03
C ALA A 161 -6.09 2.27 -15.38
N LYS A 162 -5.52 3.43 -15.77
CA LYS A 162 -5.80 4.07 -17.07
C LYS A 162 -5.26 3.29 -18.27
N THR A 163 -4.20 2.51 -18.07
CA THR A 163 -3.46 1.82 -19.14
C THR A 163 -3.78 0.33 -19.22
N LEU A 164 -4.59 -0.17 -18.27
CA LEU A 164 -5.03 -1.57 -18.24
C LEU A 164 -5.75 -1.97 -19.55
N GLY A 165 -5.33 -3.09 -20.11
CA GLY A 165 -5.89 -3.66 -21.34
C GLY A 165 -5.41 -2.99 -22.64
N ILE A 166 -4.76 -1.82 -22.55
CA ILE A 166 -4.25 -1.09 -23.73
C ILE A 166 -2.72 -1.24 -23.83
N VAL A 167 -2.01 -0.98 -22.74
CA VAL A 167 -0.55 -1.05 -22.69
C VAL A 167 -0.07 -2.36 -22.10
N SER A 168 -0.78 -2.87 -21.10
CA SER A 168 -0.41 -4.11 -20.41
C SER A 168 -1.63 -4.95 -20.05
N LEU A 169 -1.48 -6.26 -20.14
CA LEU A 169 -2.43 -7.20 -19.57
C LEU A 169 -1.99 -7.54 -18.13
N PRO A 170 -2.87 -7.38 -17.14
CA PRO A 170 -2.52 -7.67 -15.76
C PRO A 170 -2.25 -9.15 -15.53
N GLY A 171 -1.31 -9.45 -14.62
CA GLY A 171 -0.89 -10.82 -14.34
C GLY A 171 -2.01 -11.76 -13.91
N MET A 172 -2.98 -11.28 -13.11
CA MET A 172 -4.12 -12.10 -12.71
C MET A 172 -5.00 -12.48 -13.90
N MET A 173 -5.38 -11.52 -14.72
CA MET A 173 -6.16 -11.78 -15.95
C MET A 173 -5.43 -12.74 -16.87
N THR A 174 -4.13 -12.49 -17.12
CA THR A 174 -3.29 -13.35 -17.97
C THR A 174 -3.20 -14.76 -17.40
N GLY A 175 -3.01 -14.92 -16.08
CA GLY A 175 -2.97 -16.21 -15.41
C GLY A 175 -4.28 -16.99 -15.54
N LEU A 176 -5.43 -16.33 -15.39
CA LEU A 176 -6.74 -16.97 -15.56
C LEU A 176 -6.98 -17.43 -17.01
N ILE A 177 -6.58 -16.61 -17.99
CA ILE A 177 -6.68 -16.99 -19.42
C ILE A 177 -5.79 -18.19 -19.74
N LEU A 178 -4.55 -18.20 -19.25
CA LEU A 178 -3.62 -19.31 -19.42
C LEU A 178 -4.11 -20.61 -18.75
N ALA A 179 -4.90 -20.47 -17.68
CA ALA A 179 -5.57 -21.58 -17.00
C ALA A 179 -6.85 -22.06 -17.73
N GLY A 180 -7.18 -21.47 -18.90
CA GLY A 180 -8.31 -21.88 -19.73
C GLY A 180 -9.62 -21.13 -19.48
N MET A 181 -9.63 -20.07 -18.66
CA MET A 181 -10.82 -19.26 -18.44
C MET A 181 -11.12 -18.37 -19.67
N PRO A 182 -12.40 -18.23 -20.07
CA PRO A 182 -12.78 -17.32 -21.14
C PRO A 182 -12.34 -15.88 -20.85
N PRO A 183 -11.76 -15.13 -21.83
CA PRO A 183 -11.23 -13.79 -21.62
C PRO A 183 -12.22 -12.80 -21.00
N LEU A 184 -13.49 -12.85 -21.37
CA LEU A 184 -14.52 -11.96 -20.81
C LEU A 184 -14.77 -12.19 -19.32
N GLU A 185 -14.64 -13.42 -18.84
CA GLU A 185 -14.74 -13.72 -17.41
C GLU A 185 -13.49 -13.28 -16.66
N ALA A 186 -12.31 -13.54 -17.21
CA ALA A 186 -11.05 -13.08 -16.63
C ALA A 186 -11.01 -11.54 -16.47
N VAL A 187 -11.58 -10.78 -17.42
CA VAL A 187 -11.72 -9.32 -17.33
C VAL A 187 -12.59 -8.90 -16.14
N LYS A 188 -13.69 -9.60 -15.85
CA LYS A 188 -14.57 -9.26 -14.70
C LYS A 188 -13.79 -9.39 -13.38
N TYR A 189 -13.02 -10.46 -13.19
CA TYR A 189 -12.18 -10.62 -12.01
C TYR A 189 -11.11 -9.53 -11.92
N GLN A 190 -10.51 -9.17 -13.04
CA GLN A 190 -9.52 -8.09 -13.06
C GLN A 190 -10.11 -6.73 -12.72
N MET A 191 -11.33 -6.42 -13.14
CA MET A 191 -12.02 -5.18 -12.74
C MET A 191 -12.20 -5.11 -11.22
N ILE A 192 -12.64 -6.21 -10.60
CA ILE A 192 -12.80 -6.29 -9.14
C ILE A 192 -11.46 -5.99 -8.45
N VAL A 193 -10.37 -6.67 -8.88
CA VAL A 193 -9.04 -6.47 -8.33
C VAL A 193 -8.55 -5.03 -8.48
N THR A 194 -8.83 -4.40 -9.62
CA THR A 194 -8.45 -3.02 -9.88
C THR A 194 -9.19 -2.05 -8.95
N PHE A 195 -10.51 -2.19 -8.82
CA PHE A 195 -11.29 -1.31 -7.95
C PHE A 195 -10.98 -1.50 -6.46
N MET A 196 -10.78 -2.74 -6.01
CA MET A 196 -10.37 -2.98 -4.62
C MET A 196 -8.99 -2.40 -4.32
N SER A 197 -8.04 -2.51 -5.26
CA SER A 197 -6.70 -1.93 -5.10
C SER A 197 -6.76 -0.41 -5.02
N LEU A 198 -7.48 0.26 -5.94
CA LEU A 198 -7.71 1.69 -5.91
C LEU A 198 -8.32 2.15 -4.58
N SER A 199 -9.33 1.43 -4.09
CA SER A 199 -10.02 1.72 -2.83
C SER A 199 -9.07 1.60 -1.64
N THR A 200 -8.41 0.45 -1.48
CA THR A 200 -7.50 0.19 -0.35
C THR A 200 -6.35 1.20 -0.33
N ILE A 201 -5.72 1.43 -1.48
CA ILE A 201 -4.58 2.34 -1.59
C ILE A 201 -5.00 3.78 -1.28
N SER A 202 -6.17 4.21 -1.75
CA SER A 202 -6.72 5.55 -1.45
C SER A 202 -6.95 5.74 0.05
N ILE A 203 -7.60 4.78 0.70
CA ILE A 203 -7.84 4.81 2.15
C ILE A 203 -6.52 4.83 2.91
N ALA A 204 -5.59 3.95 2.55
CA ALA A 204 -4.30 3.84 3.23
C ALA A 204 -3.44 5.11 3.07
N CYS A 205 -3.37 5.70 1.87
CA CYS A 205 -2.68 6.98 1.63
C CYS A 205 -3.31 8.11 2.44
N PHE A 206 -4.64 8.20 2.44
CA PHE A 206 -5.35 9.25 3.18
C PHE A 206 -5.07 9.16 4.68
N ILE A 207 -5.25 7.97 5.28
CA ILE A 207 -4.99 7.75 6.71
C ILE A 207 -3.53 8.06 7.04
N THR A 208 -2.60 7.52 6.26
CA THR A 208 -1.16 7.75 6.47
C THR A 208 -0.82 9.23 6.44
N CYS A 209 -1.27 9.97 5.43
CA CYS A 209 -0.97 11.38 5.30
C CYS A 209 -1.62 12.23 6.41
N GLN A 210 -2.86 11.87 6.84
CA GLN A 210 -3.55 12.57 7.93
C GLN A 210 -2.92 12.31 9.31
N LEU A 211 -2.29 11.18 9.51
CA LEU A 211 -1.57 10.90 10.76
C LEU A 211 -0.13 11.42 10.72
N ALA A 212 0.56 11.24 9.59
CA ALA A 212 1.97 11.58 9.48
C ALA A 212 2.22 13.09 9.46
N TYR A 213 1.36 13.94 8.83
CA TYR A 213 1.64 15.38 8.82
C TYR A 213 1.74 15.98 10.21
N ARG A 214 0.98 15.44 11.19
CA ARG A 214 0.99 15.94 12.57
C ARG A 214 2.34 15.78 13.25
N THR A 215 3.12 14.78 12.87
CA THR A 215 4.42 14.51 13.47
C THR A 215 5.50 15.52 13.08
N PHE A 216 5.24 16.35 12.08
CA PHE A 216 6.11 17.45 11.67
C PHE A 216 5.95 18.71 12.54
N PHE A 217 4.98 18.71 13.45
CA PHE A 217 4.71 19.85 14.32
C PHE A 217 4.88 19.45 15.79
N ASN A 218 5.43 20.39 16.58
CA ASN A 218 5.53 20.24 18.02
C ASN A 218 4.21 20.60 18.73
N ASN A 219 4.17 20.41 20.05
CA ASN A 219 3.01 20.75 20.88
C ASN A 219 2.64 22.25 20.87
N ARG A 220 3.55 23.10 20.40
CA ARG A 220 3.33 24.56 20.25
C ARG A 220 2.92 24.93 18.81
N ASN A 221 2.55 23.95 18.00
CA ASN A 221 2.18 24.11 16.57
C ASN A 221 3.31 24.69 15.69
N GLN A 222 4.55 24.57 16.10
CA GLN A 222 5.72 25.00 15.32
C GLN A 222 6.26 23.79 14.55
N LEU A 223 6.88 24.07 13.40
CA LEU A 223 7.51 23.02 12.59
C LEU A 223 8.74 22.46 13.35
N ASN A 224 8.82 21.14 13.46
CA ASN A 224 10.00 20.49 14.03
C ASN A 224 11.17 20.62 13.05
N ARG A 225 12.32 21.07 13.57
CA ARG A 225 13.58 21.15 12.83
C ARG A 225 14.29 19.80 12.84
#